data_20a5a01050cc68dff663069a1c888e4b
#
_entry.id   20a5a01050cc68dff663069a1c888e4b
#
_cell.length_a   1.000
_cell.length_b   1.000
_cell.length_c   1.000
_cell.angle_alpha   90.00
_cell.angle_beta   90.00
_cell.angle_gamma   90.00
#
_symmetry.space_group_name_H-M   'P 1'
#
loop_
_entity.id
_entity.type
_entity.pdbx_description
1 polymer ?
#
loop_
_entity_poly.entity_id
_entity_poly.type
_entity_poly.pdbx_seq_one_letter_code
_entity_poly.pdbx_strand_id
1 'polypeptide(L)'
;MKKIFFSIMAISLLGVNFTSAQENKTEDFKRWLVRVRGVGVVPDESAKIGVIGGDAKISNTLIPELDFTYFFTKNIAAELILGTTKHDVSTIGSDISAIGGPTSAAIDLGSVYLLPPTLTLQYHFLTDEVFRPYIGAGVNYTIFYNEKQGSVVKNVKYDNAFGYAFQIGFDLMVSDDFFINADVKKLFLNTDVTVDALNLAPGLSIPADVYINPWLIGLGVGMKF
;
A
#
# COMPACT_ATOMS: atom_id res chain seq x y z
N MET A 1 -4.38 16.55 26.43
CA MET A 1 -3.03 16.21 25.93
C MET A 1 -2.81 14.72 26.19
N LYS A 2 -3.11 13.86 25.20
CA LYS A 2 -2.87 12.41 25.29
C LYS A 2 -1.49 12.12 24.68
N LYS A 3 -0.58 11.62 25.52
CA LYS A 3 0.76 11.19 25.10
C LYS A 3 0.63 9.88 24.32
N ILE A 4 0.95 9.90 23.03
CA ILE A 4 1.05 8.71 22.21
C ILE A 4 2.40 8.06 22.55
N PHE A 5 2.36 6.92 23.22
CA PHE A 5 3.51 6.06 23.42
C PHE A 5 3.78 5.30 22.12
N PHE A 6 4.86 5.63 21.43
CA PHE A 6 5.43 4.79 20.39
C PHE A 6 6.05 3.56 21.06
N SER A 7 5.32 2.45 21.06
CA SER A 7 5.92 1.14 21.37
C SER A 7 6.69 0.67 20.14
N ILE A 8 8.00 0.83 20.18
CA ILE A 8 8.91 0.19 19.22
C ILE A 8 8.86 -1.30 19.53
N MET A 9 8.17 -2.03 18.70
CA MET A 9 8.16 -3.49 18.72
C MET A 9 9.51 -4.00 18.19
N ALA A 10 10.41 -4.33 19.11
CA ALA A 10 11.67 -5.00 18.81
C ALA A 10 11.37 -6.40 18.27
N ILE A 11 11.52 -6.60 16.97
CA ILE A 11 11.52 -7.92 16.34
C ILE A 11 12.81 -8.60 16.79
N SER A 12 12.71 -9.51 17.75
CA SER A 12 13.78 -10.43 18.10
C SER A 12 13.99 -11.40 16.94
N LEU A 13 15.01 -11.14 16.12
CA LEU A 13 15.51 -12.08 15.12
C LEU A 13 15.94 -13.36 15.84
N LEU A 14 15.15 -14.41 15.68
CA LEU A 14 15.53 -15.79 16.02
C LEU A 14 16.80 -16.11 15.23
N GLY A 15 17.92 -16.25 15.93
CA GLY A 15 19.18 -16.66 15.36
C GLY A 15 19.09 -18.07 14.82
N VAL A 16 18.91 -18.19 13.52
CA VAL A 16 19.13 -19.46 12.81
C VAL A 16 20.62 -19.55 12.52
N ASN A 17 21.32 -20.42 13.27
CA ASN A 17 22.72 -20.75 12.99
C ASN A 17 22.77 -21.55 11.69
N PHE A 18 23.07 -20.89 10.57
CA PHE A 18 23.49 -21.58 9.37
C PHE A 18 24.95 -22.00 9.54
N THR A 19 25.17 -23.29 9.66
CA THR A 19 26.50 -23.92 9.64
C THR A 19 27.19 -23.58 8.33
N SER A 20 28.35 -22.92 8.44
CA SER A 20 29.22 -22.58 7.32
C SER A 20 29.73 -23.86 6.65
N ALA A 21 29.36 -24.08 5.42
CA ALA A 21 30.00 -25.05 4.54
C ALA A 21 30.53 -24.31 3.31
N GLN A 22 31.84 -24.36 3.19
CA GLN A 22 32.66 -24.14 1.99
C GLN A 22 32.93 -22.68 1.58
N GLU A 23 34.13 -22.28 1.92
CA GLU A 23 34.91 -21.19 1.35
C GLU A 23 35.15 -21.43 -0.15
N ASN A 24 34.28 -20.84 -1.01
CA ASN A 24 34.61 -20.61 -2.41
C ASN A 24 34.78 -19.10 -2.57
N LYS A 25 35.80 -18.67 -3.31
CA LYS A 25 36.07 -17.27 -3.68
C LYS A 25 34.77 -16.57 -4.02
N THR A 26 34.20 -15.86 -3.06
CA THR A 26 33.02 -15.05 -3.24
C THR A 26 33.46 -13.79 -3.99
N GLU A 27 33.10 -13.66 -5.25
CA GLU A 27 32.81 -12.34 -5.79
C GLU A 27 31.95 -11.62 -4.75
N ASP A 28 32.29 -10.39 -4.44
CA ASP A 28 31.66 -9.60 -3.38
C ASP A 28 30.18 -9.36 -3.73
N PHE A 29 29.33 -10.32 -3.36
CA PHE A 29 27.91 -10.32 -3.71
C PHE A 29 27.20 -9.22 -2.93
N LYS A 30 26.90 -8.11 -3.61
CA LYS A 30 26.16 -6.98 -3.06
C LYS A 30 24.76 -7.42 -2.68
N ARG A 31 24.47 -7.36 -1.39
CA ARG A 31 23.21 -7.90 -0.82
C ARG A 31 22.12 -6.87 -0.65
N TRP A 32 22.47 -5.60 -0.58
CA TRP A 32 21.53 -4.53 -0.36
C TRP A 32 21.23 -3.78 -1.65
N LEU A 33 19.99 -3.42 -1.82
CA LEU A 33 19.53 -2.61 -2.91
C LEU A 33 18.52 -1.58 -2.35
N VAL A 34 18.65 -0.34 -2.80
CA VAL A 34 17.73 0.75 -2.48
C VAL A 34 17.16 1.30 -3.77
N ARG A 35 15.85 1.55 -3.81
CA ARG A 35 15.15 2.20 -4.93
C ARG A 35 14.39 3.42 -4.45
N VAL A 36 14.35 4.42 -5.33
CA VAL A 36 13.43 5.55 -5.24
C VAL A 36 12.58 5.55 -6.51
N ARG A 37 11.26 5.52 -6.33
CA ARG A 37 10.30 5.42 -7.43
C ARG A 37 9.26 6.55 -7.37
N GLY A 38 8.78 6.99 -8.54
CA GLY A 38 7.48 7.64 -8.66
C GLY A 38 6.43 6.58 -8.94
N VAL A 39 5.39 6.51 -8.12
CA VAL A 39 4.37 5.47 -8.19
C VAL A 39 2.98 6.07 -8.37
N GLY A 40 2.33 5.73 -9.49
CA GLY A 40 0.92 5.97 -9.69
C GLY A 40 0.09 4.93 -8.93
N VAL A 41 -0.76 5.39 -8.03
CA VAL A 41 -1.70 4.55 -7.27
C VAL A 41 -3.09 4.72 -7.88
N VAL A 42 -3.62 3.63 -8.42
CA VAL A 42 -4.92 3.57 -9.10
C VAL A 42 -5.80 2.58 -8.34
N PRO A 43 -6.70 3.05 -7.46
CA PRO A 43 -7.67 2.20 -6.78
C PRO A 43 -8.55 1.45 -7.79
N ASP A 44 -8.91 0.22 -7.45
CA ASP A 44 -9.89 -0.63 -8.15
C ASP A 44 -10.94 -0.98 -7.09
N GLU A 45 -11.60 0.11 -6.68
CA GLU A 45 -12.43 0.15 -5.50
C GLU A 45 -13.83 -0.40 -5.74
N SER A 46 -14.40 -0.99 -4.68
CA SER A 46 -15.82 -1.28 -4.54
C SER A 46 -16.22 -1.26 -3.08
N ALA A 47 -17.48 -0.98 -2.78
CA ALA A 47 -17.96 -0.93 -1.41
C ALA A 47 -19.33 -1.59 -1.24
N LYS A 48 -19.54 -2.16 -0.06
CA LYS A 48 -20.86 -2.54 0.44
C LYS A 48 -21.25 -1.55 1.53
N ILE A 49 -22.08 -0.58 1.17
CA ILE A 49 -22.50 0.51 2.06
C ILE A 49 -23.87 0.17 2.65
N GLY A 50 -23.93 0.10 3.99
CA GLY A 50 -25.19 -0.11 4.70
C GLY A 50 -26.12 1.10 4.57
N VAL A 51 -27.41 0.90 4.80
CA VAL A 51 -28.48 1.92 4.88
C VAL A 51 -28.71 2.70 3.58
N ILE A 52 -27.68 3.32 2.99
CA ILE A 52 -27.86 4.20 1.82
C ILE A 52 -27.43 3.55 0.51
N GLY A 53 -26.76 2.39 0.55
CA GLY A 53 -26.26 1.71 -0.65
C GLY A 53 -25.26 2.53 -1.45
N GLY A 54 -25.14 2.24 -2.74
CA GLY A 54 -24.17 2.86 -3.62
C GLY A 54 -22.80 2.18 -3.57
N ASP A 55 -21.77 2.88 -4.05
CA ASP A 55 -20.40 2.39 -4.12
C ASP A 55 -19.40 3.47 -3.66
N ALA A 56 -18.15 3.08 -3.38
CA ALA A 56 -17.10 4.01 -3.05
C ALA A 56 -16.41 4.55 -4.32
N LYS A 57 -15.91 5.78 -4.23
CA LYS A 57 -15.05 6.41 -5.20
C LYS A 57 -13.80 6.94 -4.51
N ILE A 58 -12.63 6.48 -4.93
CA ILE A 58 -11.32 6.84 -4.35
C ILE A 58 -10.46 7.48 -5.44
N SER A 59 -9.83 8.62 -5.14
CA SER A 59 -9.02 9.34 -6.12
C SER A 59 -7.70 8.61 -6.45
N ASN A 60 -7.27 8.68 -7.70
CA ASN A 60 -5.91 8.31 -8.07
C ASN A 60 -4.91 9.28 -7.46
N THR A 61 -3.69 8.81 -7.20
CA THR A 61 -2.60 9.67 -6.71
C THR A 61 -1.25 9.25 -7.29
N LEU A 62 -0.31 10.19 -7.29
CA LEU A 62 1.10 9.95 -7.63
C LEU A 62 1.95 10.27 -6.39
N ILE A 63 2.80 9.34 -6.00
CA ILE A 63 3.60 9.45 -4.79
C ILE A 63 5.08 9.10 -5.03
N PRO A 64 6.01 9.64 -4.24
CA PRO A 64 7.33 9.06 -4.10
C PRO A 64 7.24 7.80 -3.22
N GLU A 65 8.00 6.77 -3.60
CA GLU A 65 8.13 5.51 -2.87
C GLU A 65 9.61 5.21 -2.67
N LEU A 66 9.96 4.73 -1.48
CA LEU A 66 11.30 4.28 -1.12
C LEU A 66 11.21 2.81 -0.73
N ASP A 67 12.09 2.00 -1.30
CA ASP A 67 12.20 0.60 -0.91
C ASP A 67 13.63 0.16 -0.62
N PHE A 68 13.72 -0.85 0.24
CA PHE A 68 14.95 -1.51 0.65
C PHE A 68 14.80 -2.99 0.36
N THR A 69 15.70 -3.54 -0.45
CA THR A 69 15.73 -4.96 -0.79
C THR A 69 16.99 -5.61 -0.24
N TYR A 70 16.82 -6.75 0.42
CA TYR A 70 17.92 -7.57 0.90
C TYR A 70 17.92 -8.92 0.18
N PHE A 71 19.03 -9.25 -0.45
CA PHE A 71 19.24 -10.51 -1.16
C PHE A 71 19.79 -11.59 -0.24
N PHE A 72 19.03 -12.63 0.01
CA PHE A 72 19.48 -13.85 0.71
C PHE A 72 20.43 -14.66 -0.18
N THR A 73 20.09 -14.75 -1.47
CA THR A 73 20.88 -15.38 -2.53
C THR A 73 20.92 -14.46 -3.74
N LYS A 74 21.62 -14.82 -4.82
CA LYS A 74 21.60 -14.06 -6.08
C LYS A 74 20.16 -13.85 -6.61
N ASN A 75 19.24 -14.80 -6.35
CA ASN A 75 17.90 -14.83 -6.93
C ASN A 75 16.79 -14.54 -5.93
N ILE A 76 16.98 -14.75 -4.63
CA ILE A 76 15.93 -14.62 -3.62
C ILE A 76 16.21 -13.39 -2.77
N ALA A 77 15.22 -12.50 -2.68
CA ALA A 77 15.31 -11.27 -1.91
C ALA A 77 14.02 -10.99 -1.14
N ALA A 78 14.14 -10.20 -0.07
CA ALA A 78 13.01 -9.57 0.60
C ALA A 78 13.06 -8.06 0.37
N GLU A 79 11.93 -7.46 0.02
CA GLU A 79 11.78 -6.02 -0.19
C GLU A 79 10.83 -5.45 0.85
N LEU A 80 11.25 -4.37 1.51
CA LEU A 80 10.40 -3.53 2.35
C LEU A 80 10.10 -2.23 1.61
N ILE A 81 8.83 -2.00 1.34
CA ILE A 81 8.31 -0.85 0.61
C ILE A 81 7.72 0.15 1.60
N LEU A 82 8.12 1.40 1.48
CA LEU A 82 7.67 2.51 2.31
C LEU A 82 7.19 3.66 1.44
N GLY A 83 5.99 4.13 1.73
CA GLY A 83 5.39 5.27 1.05
C GLY A 83 4.18 5.77 1.83
N THR A 84 3.74 6.96 1.54
CA THR A 84 2.47 7.48 2.08
C THR A 84 1.64 8.04 0.95
N THR A 85 0.34 7.77 1.00
CA THR A 85 -0.62 8.24 -0.01
C THR A 85 -1.67 9.11 0.63
N LYS A 86 -2.27 10.00 -0.16
CA LYS A 86 -3.47 10.76 0.21
C LYS A 86 -4.52 10.52 -0.86
N HIS A 87 -5.74 10.20 -0.42
CA HIS A 87 -6.87 9.99 -1.30
C HIS A 87 -8.05 10.83 -0.85
N ASP A 88 -8.77 11.40 -1.81
CA ASP A 88 -10.10 11.93 -1.60
C ASP A 88 -11.10 10.79 -1.80
N VAL A 89 -12.10 10.71 -0.91
CA VAL A 89 -13.07 9.62 -0.84
C VAL A 89 -14.47 10.17 -0.94
N SER A 90 -15.30 9.57 -1.76
CA SER A 90 -16.73 9.88 -1.88
C SER A 90 -17.54 8.62 -2.09
N THR A 91 -18.87 8.71 -1.96
CA THR A 91 -19.78 7.67 -2.45
C THR A 91 -20.36 8.06 -3.80
N ILE A 92 -20.86 7.08 -4.53
CA ILE A 92 -21.63 7.26 -5.77
C ILE A 92 -22.88 6.39 -5.73
N GLY A 93 -24.00 6.89 -6.28
CA GLY A 93 -25.25 6.12 -6.37
C GLY A 93 -25.94 5.85 -5.02
N SER A 94 -25.63 6.62 -3.98
CA SER A 94 -26.25 6.45 -2.65
C SER A 94 -27.67 6.99 -2.61
N ASP A 95 -28.60 6.25 -1.98
CA ASP A 95 -29.98 6.69 -1.76
C ASP A 95 -30.10 7.43 -0.43
N ILE A 96 -30.36 8.72 -0.51
CA ILE A 96 -30.58 9.60 0.66
C ILE A 96 -31.99 10.18 0.70
N SER A 97 -32.95 9.54 0.03
CA SER A 97 -34.36 9.97 -0.02
C SER A 97 -35.02 9.99 1.37
N ALA A 98 -34.58 9.13 2.29
CA ALA A 98 -35.07 9.09 3.67
C ALA A 98 -34.86 10.40 4.45
N ILE A 99 -33.92 11.23 4.02
CA ILE A 99 -33.62 12.56 4.60
C ILE A 99 -33.94 13.72 3.64
N GLY A 100 -34.80 13.44 2.62
CA GLY A 100 -35.26 14.43 1.66
C GLY A 100 -34.33 14.70 0.48
N GLY A 101 -33.28 13.88 0.29
CA GLY A 101 -32.35 13.98 -0.83
C GLY A 101 -32.71 13.09 -2.02
N PRO A 102 -31.89 13.02 -3.06
CA PRO A 102 -32.12 12.17 -4.23
C PRO A 102 -31.89 10.67 -3.93
N THR A 103 -32.46 9.81 -4.78
CA THR A 103 -32.25 8.36 -4.76
C THR A 103 -30.89 7.91 -5.34
N SER A 104 -30.12 8.84 -5.90
CA SER A 104 -28.75 8.59 -6.40
C SER A 104 -27.91 9.84 -6.15
N ALA A 105 -27.16 9.81 -5.07
CA ALA A 105 -26.29 10.91 -4.64
C ALA A 105 -24.81 10.52 -4.70
N ALA A 106 -23.96 11.53 -4.95
CA ALA A 106 -22.55 11.48 -4.64
C ALA A 106 -22.31 12.25 -3.34
N ILE A 107 -21.70 11.60 -2.35
CA ILE A 107 -21.48 12.20 -1.03
C ILE A 107 -19.96 12.32 -0.81
N ASP A 108 -19.49 13.53 -0.60
CA ASP A 108 -18.10 13.80 -0.22
C ASP A 108 -17.86 13.34 1.22
N LEU A 109 -16.99 12.35 1.38
CA LEU A 109 -16.56 11.83 2.68
C LEU A 109 -15.27 12.50 3.17
N GLY A 110 -14.61 13.29 2.32
CA GLY A 110 -13.38 13.99 2.63
C GLY A 110 -12.13 13.27 2.14
N SER A 111 -11.05 13.34 2.94
CA SER A 111 -9.80 12.73 2.54
C SER A 111 -9.12 11.99 3.68
N VAL A 112 -8.31 10.99 3.33
CA VAL A 112 -7.55 10.16 4.27
C VAL A 112 -6.14 9.93 3.76
N TYR A 113 -5.19 9.86 4.69
CA TYR A 113 -3.82 9.44 4.42
C TYR A 113 -3.66 7.97 4.78
N LEU A 114 -2.88 7.25 3.97
CA LEU A 114 -2.54 5.86 4.16
C LEU A 114 -1.02 5.71 4.24
N LEU A 115 -0.58 4.91 5.19
CA LEU A 115 0.79 4.40 5.29
C LEU A 115 0.72 2.88 5.14
N PRO A 116 1.00 2.33 3.94
CA PRO A 116 0.88 0.91 3.63
C PRO A 116 2.25 0.20 3.58
N PRO A 117 3.01 0.05 4.69
CA PRO A 117 4.21 -0.76 4.64
C PRO A 117 3.91 -2.15 4.05
N THR A 118 4.70 -2.53 3.06
CA THR A 118 4.54 -3.78 2.33
C THR A 118 5.86 -4.54 2.35
N LEU A 119 5.81 -5.80 2.78
CA LEU A 119 6.94 -6.71 2.78
C LEU A 119 6.71 -7.79 1.75
N THR A 120 7.58 -7.90 0.73
CA THR A 120 7.49 -8.89 -0.32
C THR A 120 8.70 -9.80 -0.34
N LEU A 121 8.49 -11.06 -0.68
CA LEU A 121 9.53 -11.99 -1.09
C LEU A 121 9.59 -11.98 -2.61
N GLN A 122 10.78 -11.79 -3.17
CA GLN A 122 11.03 -11.67 -4.60
C GLN A 122 11.90 -12.81 -5.12
N TYR A 123 11.63 -13.20 -6.36
CA TYR A 123 12.53 -14.04 -7.13
C TYR A 123 13.00 -13.28 -8.37
N HIS A 124 14.32 -13.04 -8.45
CA HIS A 124 14.99 -12.35 -9.54
C HIS A 124 15.54 -13.36 -10.54
N PHE A 125 15.22 -13.16 -11.81
CA PHE A 125 15.75 -13.93 -12.94
C PHE A 125 16.93 -13.19 -13.55
N LEU A 126 17.77 -13.88 -14.32
CA LEU A 126 18.84 -13.30 -15.15
C LEU A 126 19.73 -12.30 -14.37
N THR A 127 20.12 -12.66 -13.16
CA THR A 127 20.80 -11.75 -12.20
C THR A 127 22.19 -11.29 -12.62
N ASP A 128 22.78 -11.96 -13.60
CA ASP A 128 24.09 -11.61 -14.19
C ASP A 128 23.96 -10.84 -15.52
N GLU A 129 22.71 -10.59 -15.99
CA GLU A 129 22.42 -9.87 -17.22
C GLU A 129 22.10 -8.39 -16.97
N VAL A 130 22.06 -7.61 -18.06
CA VAL A 130 21.66 -6.18 -18.01
C VAL A 130 20.17 -6.04 -17.67
N PHE A 131 19.32 -6.90 -18.23
CA PHE A 131 17.89 -6.94 -17.96
C PHE A 131 17.59 -8.01 -16.92
N ARG A 132 17.10 -7.59 -15.74
CA ARG A 132 16.87 -8.45 -14.57
C ARG A 132 15.41 -8.40 -14.15
N PRO A 133 14.55 -9.22 -14.73
CA PRO A 133 13.16 -9.30 -14.36
C PRO A 133 13.01 -9.99 -12.99
N TYR A 134 11.92 -9.66 -12.29
CA TYR A 134 11.56 -10.29 -11.03
C TYR A 134 10.05 -10.40 -10.86
N ILE A 135 9.64 -11.33 -10.02
CA ILE A 135 8.29 -11.47 -9.51
C ILE A 135 8.34 -11.46 -7.99
N GLY A 136 7.27 -11.04 -7.36
CA GLY A 136 7.19 -11.03 -5.90
C GLY A 136 5.77 -11.23 -5.38
N ALA A 137 5.71 -11.69 -4.15
CA ALA A 137 4.46 -11.79 -3.40
C ALA A 137 4.73 -11.44 -1.93
N GLY A 138 3.76 -10.87 -1.25
CA GLY A 138 3.97 -10.44 0.11
C GLY A 138 2.73 -10.01 0.86
N VAL A 139 2.96 -9.42 2.02
CA VAL A 139 1.93 -8.93 2.94
C VAL A 139 2.02 -7.43 3.07
N ASN A 140 0.87 -6.82 3.25
CA ASN A 140 0.70 -5.38 3.45
C ASN A 140 -0.03 -5.15 4.78
N TYR A 141 0.34 -4.09 5.50
CA TYR A 141 -0.44 -3.58 6.63
C TYR A 141 -0.69 -2.10 6.43
N THR A 142 -1.90 -1.73 6.10
CA THR A 142 -2.26 -0.33 5.85
C THR A 142 -2.77 0.35 7.11
N ILE A 143 -2.13 1.46 7.46
CA ILE A 143 -2.50 2.35 8.56
C ILE A 143 -3.18 3.57 7.96
N PHE A 144 -4.43 3.81 8.37
CA PHE A 144 -5.18 5.01 8.01
C PHE A 144 -4.96 6.09 9.06
N TYR A 145 -4.73 7.32 8.63
CA TYR A 145 -4.46 8.44 9.54
C TYR A 145 -4.82 9.79 8.92
N ASN A 146 -4.93 10.81 9.76
CA ASN A 146 -5.19 12.20 9.38
C ASN A 146 -6.42 12.34 8.48
N GLU A 147 -7.51 11.67 8.90
CA GLU A 147 -8.82 11.77 8.24
C GLU A 147 -9.34 13.20 8.33
N LYS A 148 -9.77 13.72 7.20
CA LYS A 148 -10.45 15.01 7.11
C LYS A 148 -11.85 14.77 6.58
N GLN A 149 -12.84 15.20 7.35
CA GLN A 149 -14.25 15.04 7.01
C GLN A 149 -14.62 15.86 5.78
N GLY A 150 -15.51 15.31 4.97
CA GLY A 150 -16.21 16.03 3.91
C GLY A 150 -17.26 17.00 4.46
N SER A 151 -17.88 17.75 3.57
CA SER A 151 -18.80 18.85 3.93
C SER A 151 -20.10 18.37 4.60
N VAL A 152 -20.49 17.11 4.40
CA VAL A 152 -21.82 16.59 4.77
C VAL A 152 -21.78 15.68 5.98
N VAL A 153 -20.64 15.06 6.28
CA VAL A 153 -20.49 14.06 7.35
C VAL A 153 -19.77 14.66 8.56
N LYS A 154 -20.11 14.17 9.76
CA LYS A 154 -19.53 14.64 11.00
C LYS A 154 -18.16 14.03 11.25
N ASN A 155 -18.00 12.75 10.94
CA ASN A 155 -16.75 12.01 11.10
C ASN A 155 -16.72 10.80 10.16
N VAL A 156 -15.53 10.40 9.74
CA VAL A 156 -15.29 9.13 9.02
C VAL A 156 -14.14 8.43 9.70
N LYS A 157 -14.35 7.17 10.09
CA LYS A 157 -13.34 6.34 10.72
C LYS A 157 -13.01 5.16 9.81
N TYR A 158 -11.73 4.92 9.60
CA TYR A 158 -11.20 3.77 8.87
C TYR A 158 -10.48 2.84 9.83
N ASP A 159 -10.71 1.54 9.74
CA ASP A 159 -9.96 0.57 10.51
C ASP A 159 -8.70 0.17 9.74
N ASN A 160 -7.58 -0.01 10.47
CA ASN A 160 -6.35 -0.49 9.86
C ASN A 160 -6.55 -1.90 9.30
N ALA A 161 -5.90 -2.21 8.20
CA ALA A 161 -6.18 -3.43 7.46
C ALA A 161 -4.93 -4.19 7.05
N PHE A 162 -5.04 -5.51 7.06
CA PHE A 162 -4.07 -6.40 6.44
C PHE A 162 -4.47 -6.70 5.00
N GLY A 163 -3.47 -6.82 4.15
CA GLY A 163 -3.63 -7.19 2.77
C GLY A 163 -2.47 -8.05 2.29
N TYR A 164 -2.54 -8.44 1.03
CA TYR A 164 -1.46 -9.13 0.34
C TYR A 164 -1.17 -8.46 -1.00
N ALA A 165 0.06 -8.66 -1.47
CA ALA A 165 0.58 -8.03 -2.67
C ALA A 165 1.15 -9.06 -3.63
N PHE A 166 0.96 -8.82 -4.92
CA PHE A 166 1.72 -9.46 -5.99
C PHE A 166 2.37 -8.39 -6.82
N GLN A 167 3.60 -8.66 -7.29
CA GLN A 167 4.35 -7.72 -8.11
C GLN A 167 5.11 -8.43 -9.22
N ILE A 168 5.31 -7.68 -10.28
CA ILE A 168 6.19 -8.01 -11.39
C ILE A 168 6.95 -6.76 -11.78
N GLY A 169 8.25 -6.88 -11.99
CA GLY A 169 9.08 -5.76 -12.38
C GLY A 169 10.37 -6.20 -13.03
N PHE A 170 11.18 -5.22 -13.37
CA PHE A 170 12.52 -5.45 -13.85
C PHE A 170 13.46 -4.32 -13.47
N ASP A 171 14.73 -4.66 -13.31
CA ASP A 171 15.84 -3.73 -13.19
C ASP A 171 16.63 -3.75 -14.51
N LEU A 172 16.87 -2.58 -15.11
CA LEU A 172 17.73 -2.39 -16.27
C LEU A 172 19.03 -1.76 -15.80
N MET A 173 20.11 -2.53 -15.77
CA MET A 173 21.41 -2.08 -15.29
C MET A 173 22.00 -1.02 -16.23
N VAL A 174 22.36 0.13 -15.67
CA VAL A 174 23.01 1.25 -16.37
C VAL A 174 24.53 1.24 -16.10
N SER A 175 24.91 0.71 -14.94
CA SER A 175 26.29 0.44 -14.55
C SER A 175 26.30 -0.77 -13.60
N ASP A 176 27.48 -1.11 -13.07
CA ASP A 176 27.60 -2.24 -12.14
C ASP A 176 26.70 -2.10 -10.89
N ASP A 177 26.43 -0.88 -10.48
CA ASP A 177 25.69 -0.58 -9.25
C ASP A 177 24.35 0.10 -9.48
N PHE A 178 24.21 0.89 -10.53
CA PHE A 178 23.00 1.70 -10.79
C PHE A 178 22.11 1.07 -11.86
N PHE A 179 20.82 1.19 -11.64
CA PHE A 179 19.82 0.67 -12.57
C PHE A 179 18.57 1.55 -12.62
N ILE A 180 17.82 1.40 -13.70
CA ILE A 180 16.46 1.92 -13.85
C ILE A 180 15.51 0.77 -13.52
N ASN A 181 14.44 1.06 -12.79
CA ASN A 181 13.44 0.10 -12.39
C ASN A 181 12.07 0.46 -12.95
N ALA A 182 11.34 -0.55 -13.39
CA ALA A 182 9.90 -0.47 -13.65
C ALA A 182 9.20 -1.63 -12.93
N ASP A 183 8.06 -1.33 -12.32
CA ASP A 183 7.34 -2.25 -11.44
C ASP A 183 5.84 -2.03 -11.52
N VAL A 184 5.09 -3.13 -11.48
CA VAL A 184 3.63 -3.14 -11.34
C VAL A 184 3.28 -4.03 -10.17
N LYS A 185 2.50 -3.49 -9.22
CA LYS A 185 1.97 -4.23 -8.07
C LYS A 185 0.45 -4.20 -8.07
N LYS A 186 -0.15 -5.30 -7.63
CA LYS A 186 -1.55 -5.38 -7.25
C LYS A 186 -1.63 -5.66 -5.76
N LEU A 187 -2.27 -4.78 -5.01
CA LEU A 187 -2.64 -5.03 -3.63
C LEU A 187 -4.07 -5.54 -3.56
N PHE A 188 -4.33 -6.42 -2.60
CA PHE A 188 -5.66 -6.87 -2.22
C PHE A 188 -5.87 -6.45 -0.78
N LEU A 189 -6.71 -5.45 -0.59
CA LEU A 189 -6.90 -4.75 0.67
C LEU A 189 -8.35 -4.36 0.85
N ASN A 190 -8.94 -4.73 1.99
CA ASN A 190 -10.26 -4.25 2.41
C ASN A 190 -10.18 -3.65 3.81
N THR A 191 -11.03 -2.67 4.07
CA THR A 191 -11.13 -1.99 5.36
C THR A 191 -12.59 -1.75 5.73
N ASP A 192 -12.88 -1.81 7.03
CA ASP A 192 -14.15 -1.41 7.58
C ASP A 192 -14.13 0.11 7.78
N VAL A 193 -15.18 0.77 7.30
CA VAL A 193 -15.38 2.21 7.39
C VAL A 193 -16.67 2.50 8.14
N THR A 194 -16.62 3.43 9.08
CA THR A 194 -17.81 3.94 9.76
C THR A 194 -17.95 5.43 9.50
N VAL A 195 -19.05 5.81 8.88
CA VAL A 195 -19.41 7.20 8.61
C VAL A 195 -20.40 7.68 9.68
N ASP A 196 -20.01 8.66 10.48
CA ASP A 196 -20.87 9.34 11.45
C ASP A 196 -21.59 10.52 10.77
N ALA A 197 -22.89 10.38 10.57
CA ALA A 197 -23.75 11.38 9.97
C ALA A 197 -24.82 11.91 10.98
N LEU A 198 -24.50 11.94 12.27
CA LEU A 198 -25.39 12.42 13.35
C LEU A 198 -25.87 13.87 13.17
N ASN A 199 -25.14 14.66 12.39
CA ASN A 199 -25.56 16.02 12.00
C ASN A 199 -26.72 16.04 10.99
N LEU A 200 -26.97 14.93 10.27
CA LEU A 200 -28.07 14.79 9.31
C LEU A 200 -29.31 14.16 9.97
N ALA A 201 -29.11 13.14 10.80
CA ALA A 201 -30.19 12.51 11.56
C ALA A 201 -29.65 11.92 12.88
N PRO A 202 -30.39 12.04 13.99
CA PRO A 202 -30.01 11.46 15.28
C PRO A 202 -29.78 9.94 15.17
N GLY A 203 -28.64 9.48 15.65
CA GLY A 203 -28.27 8.06 15.64
C GLY A 203 -27.83 7.51 14.28
N LEU A 204 -27.65 8.34 13.26
CA LEU A 204 -27.25 7.87 11.93
C LEU A 204 -25.75 7.58 11.89
N SER A 205 -25.44 6.29 11.88
CA SER A 205 -24.10 5.75 11.65
C SER A 205 -24.17 4.74 10.50
N ILE A 206 -23.32 4.89 9.51
CA ILE A 206 -23.35 4.10 8.27
C ILE A 206 -22.09 3.27 8.20
N PRO A 207 -22.19 1.93 8.41
CA PRO A 207 -21.07 1.04 8.20
C PRO A 207 -20.89 0.75 6.72
N ALA A 208 -19.64 0.55 6.29
CA ALA A 208 -19.29 0.14 4.94
C ALA A 208 -18.06 -0.78 4.94
N ASP A 209 -18.14 -1.86 4.15
CA ASP A 209 -16.96 -2.67 3.81
C ASP A 209 -16.39 -2.15 2.49
N VAL A 210 -15.18 -1.61 2.52
CA VAL A 210 -14.54 -0.99 1.35
C VAL A 210 -13.37 -1.83 0.88
N TYR A 211 -13.45 -2.31 -0.34
CA TYR A 211 -12.38 -2.98 -1.06
C TYR A 211 -11.64 -1.93 -1.87
N ILE A 212 -10.34 -1.75 -1.62
CA ILE A 212 -9.54 -0.70 -2.27
C ILE A 212 -8.77 -1.27 -3.46
N ASN A 213 -8.16 -2.43 -3.30
CA ASN A 213 -7.49 -3.26 -4.30
C ASN A 213 -6.67 -2.47 -5.36
N PRO A 214 -5.75 -1.56 -5.00
CA PRO A 214 -5.12 -0.68 -5.95
C PRO A 214 -4.13 -1.40 -6.86
N TRP A 215 -4.03 -0.88 -8.10
CA TRP A 215 -2.87 -1.05 -8.95
C TRP A 215 -1.83 0.02 -8.63
N LEU A 216 -0.57 -0.38 -8.48
CA LEU A 216 0.56 0.51 -8.31
C LEU A 216 1.51 0.34 -9.49
N ILE A 217 1.78 1.43 -10.20
CA ILE A 217 2.66 1.44 -11.38
C ILE A 217 3.82 2.36 -11.07
N GLY A 218 5.00 1.79 -10.94
CA GLY A 218 6.21 2.47 -10.49
C GLY A 218 7.29 2.57 -11.57
N LEU A 219 7.93 3.72 -11.62
CA LEU A 219 9.17 3.94 -12.35
C LEU A 219 10.18 4.63 -11.44
N GLY A 220 11.43 4.22 -11.50
CA GLY A 220 12.45 4.81 -10.65
C GLY A 220 13.86 4.39 -10.97
N VAL A 221 14.73 4.68 -10.02
CA VAL A 221 16.16 4.35 -10.07
C VAL A 221 16.57 3.68 -8.77
N GLY A 222 17.58 2.86 -8.86
CA GLY A 222 18.11 2.20 -7.68
C GLY A 222 19.60 1.97 -7.74
N MET A 223 20.13 1.59 -6.60
CA MET A 223 21.53 1.27 -6.41
C MET A 223 21.66 -0.02 -5.59
N LYS A 224 22.63 -0.84 -5.98
CA LYS A 224 23.02 -2.08 -5.28
C LYS A 224 24.38 -1.93 -4.61
N PHE A 225 24.51 -2.34 -3.34
CA PHE A 225 25.74 -2.21 -2.55
C PHE A 225 25.94 -3.35 -1.54
#